data_b325547691b830cd06e005b1bbe73209
#
_entry.id   b325547691b830cd06e005b1bbe73209
#
_cell.length_a   1.000
_cell.length_b   1.000
_cell.length_c   1.000
_cell.angle_alpha   90.00
_cell.angle_beta   90.00
_cell.angle_gamma   90.00
#
_symmetry.space_group_name_H-M   'P 1'
#
loop_
_entity.id
_entity.type
_entity.pdbx_description
1 polymer ?
#
loop_
_entity_poly.entity_id
_entity_poly.type
_entity_poly.pdbx_seq_one_letter_code
_entity_poly.pdbx_strand_id
1 'polypeptide(L)'
;MSLRPTFRFLSILTMSLSIFLLFPALIDFIEFKSTYLLKIAAISFSVCIPVWYLCRKATSFSNKDVFLVIVLSWVVASIFGSIPFYYSGLFTNYTNALFEAVSGVTTTGATILSDVESFPKSILFWRAFLQWIGGLGIVVFTIALLPLLGVSGEKLFNVEYPGPSSEKITPRIKDTARLLLSFYVGFTFLEFTLLSYSMPFFDAICHALTTMPTGGFSTFNDSINSQGMYVKSTILLFMIIGGTNFALHFRVLKAGPRGYIRDREFLYYIGLIALASMAILFTSNWYEEGSNTLDTTFQVVAILTSTGYTATDYSAWQPFIKQFLLFGLMFVGAMGGSTSGGIKLIRIVAIVKYARAELKRSLHSKAIIPIRIGQKIIPDEVIRKTIAFFLFYVSFFFIASFFFVMLGDDLQSALGAAASGMGNIGPSWGSYGAMNNYSLMPVLSKYIMMFCMLLGRLEIFAVLVLFTKTFWRS
;
A
#
# COMPACT_ATOMS: atom_id res chain seq x y z
N MET A 1 10.44 -27.80 10.96
CA MET A 1 9.52 -26.65 10.94
C MET A 1 8.23 -27.03 11.67
N SER A 2 7.86 -26.30 12.71
CA SER A 2 6.61 -26.57 13.45
C SER A 2 5.54 -25.56 12.99
N LEU A 3 4.44 -26.02 12.41
CA LEU A 3 3.33 -25.14 11.96
C LEU A 3 2.48 -24.61 13.11
N ARG A 4 2.64 -25.14 14.33
CA ARG A 4 1.83 -24.72 15.49
C ARG A 4 1.91 -23.24 15.84
N PRO A 5 3.11 -22.57 15.87
CA PRO A 5 3.19 -21.12 16.10
C PRO A 5 2.45 -20.32 15.04
N THR A 6 2.53 -20.76 13.78
CA THR A 6 1.82 -20.13 12.64
C THR A 6 0.30 -20.22 12.84
N PHE A 7 -0.25 -21.40 13.11
CA PHE A 7 -1.69 -21.56 13.35
C PHE A 7 -2.18 -20.78 14.59
N ARG A 8 -1.37 -20.71 15.64
CA ARG A 8 -1.66 -19.86 16.80
C ARG A 8 -1.80 -18.38 16.40
N PHE A 9 -0.86 -17.88 15.63
CA PHE A 9 -0.88 -16.47 15.20
C PHE A 9 -2.08 -16.18 14.28
N LEU A 10 -2.31 -17.05 13.29
CA LEU A 10 -3.43 -16.89 12.35
C LEU A 10 -4.79 -16.94 13.06
N SER A 11 -4.96 -17.81 14.07
CA SER A 11 -6.18 -17.85 14.85
C SER A 11 -6.40 -16.57 15.66
N ILE A 12 -5.35 -16.01 16.28
CA ILE A 12 -5.43 -14.71 16.96
C ILE A 12 -5.79 -13.59 15.98
N LEU A 13 -5.18 -13.58 14.80
CA LEU A 13 -5.48 -12.60 13.76
C LEU A 13 -6.95 -12.66 13.36
N THR A 14 -7.46 -13.87 13.04
CA THR A 14 -8.87 -14.05 12.63
C THR A 14 -9.83 -13.70 13.77
N MET A 15 -9.52 -14.04 15.02
CA MET A 15 -10.31 -13.63 16.18
C MET A 15 -10.34 -12.09 16.32
N SER A 16 -9.22 -11.43 16.12
CA SER A 16 -9.14 -9.95 16.15
C SER A 16 -9.97 -9.34 15.02
N LEU A 17 -9.89 -9.88 13.80
CA LEU A 17 -10.70 -9.42 12.67
C LEU A 17 -12.21 -9.65 12.93
N SER A 18 -12.56 -10.77 13.58
CA SER A 18 -13.96 -11.04 13.98
C SER A 18 -14.49 -10.03 14.99
N ILE A 19 -13.64 -9.56 15.93
CA ILE A 19 -14.00 -8.50 16.87
C ILE A 19 -14.20 -7.17 16.12
N PHE A 20 -13.33 -6.85 15.19
CA PHE A 20 -13.46 -5.63 14.39
C PHE A 20 -14.68 -5.65 13.46
N LEU A 21 -15.11 -6.81 13.00
CA LEU A 21 -16.34 -6.96 12.22
C LEU A 21 -17.61 -6.58 13.02
N LEU A 22 -17.53 -6.47 14.34
CA LEU A 22 -18.66 -6.02 15.16
C LEU A 22 -19.03 -4.55 14.88
N PHE A 23 -18.08 -3.71 14.45
CA PHE A 23 -18.37 -2.30 14.10
C PHE A 23 -19.32 -2.20 12.90
N PRO A 24 -19.00 -2.76 11.70
CA PRO A 24 -19.95 -2.75 10.60
C PRO A 24 -21.21 -3.58 10.90
N ALA A 25 -21.13 -4.62 11.73
CA ALA A 25 -22.30 -5.37 12.14
C ALA A 25 -23.29 -4.53 12.98
N LEU A 26 -22.78 -3.61 13.80
CA LEU A 26 -23.61 -2.68 14.55
C LEU A 26 -24.31 -1.69 13.58
N ILE A 27 -23.62 -1.17 12.58
CA ILE A 27 -24.20 -0.30 11.56
C ILE A 27 -25.33 -1.05 10.81
N ASP A 28 -25.08 -2.29 10.39
CA ASP A 28 -26.05 -3.13 9.70
C ASP A 28 -27.29 -3.42 10.54
N PHE A 29 -27.08 -3.68 11.82
CA PHE A 29 -28.17 -3.91 12.76
C PHE A 29 -29.03 -2.67 12.99
N ILE A 30 -28.44 -1.49 13.09
CA ILE A 30 -29.16 -0.22 13.28
C ILE A 30 -29.95 0.13 12.02
N GLU A 31 -29.36 0.02 10.82
CA GLU A 31 -29.99 0.42 9.56
C GLU A 31 -31.04 -0.60 9.06
N PHE A 32 -30.72 -1.90 9.10
CA PHE A 32 -31.51 -2.95 8.46
C PHE A 32 -32.05 -4.02 9.42
N LYS A 33 -31.75 -3.94 10.73
CA LYS A 33 -32.01 -4.99 11.72
C LYS A 33 -31.45 -6.35 11.33
N SER A 34 -30.45 -6.37 10.48
CA SER A 34 -29.82 -7.58 9.97
C SER A 34 -28.79 -8.12 10.97
N THR A 35 -28.65 -9.42 11.06
CA THR A 35 -27.72 -10.09 11.99
C THR A 35 -26.68 -10.95 11.30
N TYR A 36 -26.59 -10.91 9.95
CA TYR A 36 -25.68 -11.83 9.24
C TYR A 36 -24.20 -11.52 9.54
N LEU A 37 -23.78 -10.25 9.66
CA LEU A 37 -22.42 -9.88 10.03
C LEU A 37 -22.08 -10.31 11.47
N LEU A 38 -23.03 -10.19 12.41
CA LEU A 38 -22.87 -10.69 13.77
C LEU A 38 -22.68 -12.21 13.79
N LYS A 39 -23.47 -12.95 12.99
CA LYS A 39 -23.31 -14.40 12.84
C LYS A 39 -21.94 -14.78 12.27
N ILE A 40 -21.48 -14.09 11.23
CA ILE A 40 -20.15 -14.31 10.65
C ILE A 40 -19.06 -14.07 11.71
N ALA A 41 -19.13 -12.96 12.46
CA ALA A 41 -18.18 -12.65 13.52
C ALA A 41 -18.17 -13.74 14.61
N ALA A 42 -19.33 -14.15 15.09
CA ALA A 42 -19.47 -15.17 16.15
C ALA A 42 -18.97 -16.55 15.70
N ILE A 43 -19.33 -17.00 14.49
CA ILE A 43 -18.90 -18.28 13.93
C ILE A 43 -17.38 -18.30 13.73
N SER A 44 -16.83 -17.27 13.10
CA SER A 44 -15.39 -17.19 12.82
C SER A 44 -14.57 -17.15 14.11
N PHE A 45 -15.03 -16.38 15.10
CA PHE A 45 -14.40 -16.32 16.41
C PHE A 45 -14.43 -17.69 17.10
N SER A 46 -15.58 -18.36 17.11
CA SER A 46 -15.79 -19.67 17.75
C SER A 46 -14.95 -20.77 17.11
N VAL A 47 -14.82 -20.78 15.78
CA VAL A 47 -13.97 -21.75 15.05
C VAL A 47 -12.49 -21.56 15.37
N CYS A 48 -12.05 -20.36 15.64
CA CYS A 48 -10.64 -20.07 15.94
C CYS A 48 -10.24 -20.42 17.38
N ILE A 49 -11.17 -20.50 18.34
CA ILE A 49 -10.87 -20.82 19.74
C ILE A 49 -10.21 -22.22 19.90
N PRO A 50 -10.76 -23.30 19.34
CA PRO A 50 -10.12 -24.63 19.42
C PRO A 50 -8.72 -24.65 18.81
N VAL A 51 -8.53 -24.01 17.65
CA VAL A 51 -7.23 -23.92 16.97
C VAL A 51 -6.22 -23.19 17.86
N TRP A 52 -6.61 -22.06 18.41
CA TRP A 52 -5.78 -21.31 19.35
C TRP A 52 -5.44 -22.14 20.59
N TYR A 53 -6.44 -22.79 21.18
CA TYR A 53 -6.25 -23.60 22.39
C TYR A 53 -5.26 -24.74 22.18
N LEU A 54 -5.37 -25.47 21.06
CA LEU A 54 -4.46 -26.58 20.71
C LEU A 54 -3.02 -26.07 20.46
N CYS A 55 -2.87 -24.84 19.94
CA CYS A 55 -1.58 -24.26 19.57
C CYS A 55 -1.00 -23.31 20.64
N ARG A 56 -1.68 -23.04 21.77
CA ARG A 56 -1.34 -22.00 22.74
C ARG A 56 0.05 -22.09 23.36
N LYS A 57 0.60 -23.32 23.48
CA LYS A 57 1.94 -23.55 24.05
C LYS A 57 3.08 -23.27 23.08
N ALA A 58 2.81 -23.11 21.78
CA ALA A 58 3.82 -22.86 20.77
C ALA A 58 4.13 -21.36 20.70
N THR A 59 5.21 -20.92 21.36
CA THR A 59 5.56 -19.49 21.49
C THR A 59 6.81 -19.09 20.72
N SER A 60 7.66 -20.04 20.33
CA SER A 60 8.90 -19.78 19.62
C SER A 60 8.70 -19.79 18.11
N PHE A 61 9.20 -18.76 17.44
CA PHE A 61 9.21 -18.64 15.98
C PHE A 61 10.63 -18.80 15.46
N SER A 62 10.83 -19.65 14.46
CA SER A 62 12.03 -19.64 13.64
C SER A 62 11.95 -18.53 12.58
N ASN A 63 13.09 -18.17 11.97
CA ASN A 63 13.07 -17.20 10.87
C ASN A 63 12.19 -17.65 9.69
N LYS A 64 12.10 -18.96 9.43
CA LYS A 64 11.22 -19.54 8.42
C LYS A 64 9.74 -19.36 8.79
N ASP A 65 9.38 -19.59 10.05
CA ASP A 65 8.01 -19.43 10.53
C ASP A 65 7.53 -17.99 10.38
N VAL A 66 8.41 -17.01 10.57
CA VAL A 66 8.07 -15.59 10.41
C VAL A 66 7.67 -15.26 8.96
N PHE A 67 8.42 -15.72 7.96
CA PHE A 67 8.05 -15.53 6.55
C PHE A 67 6.68 -16.17 6.23
N LEU A 68 6.47 -17.40 6.72
CA LEU A 68 5.22 -18.12 6.50
C LEU A 68 4.03 -17.40 7.16
N VAL A 69 4.19 -16.99 8.43
CA VAL A 69 3.17 -16.23 9.17
C VAL A 69 2.78 -14.97 8.42
N ILE A 70 3.76 -14.22 7.92
CA ILE A 70 3.50 -12.98 7.22
C ILE A 70 2.65 -13.22 5.97
N VAL A 71 3.09 -14.09 5.06
CA VAL A 71 2.36 -14.32 3.80
C VAL A 71 0.98 -14.90 4.07
N LEU A 72 0.89 -15.90 4.96
CA LEU A 72 -0.40 -16.50 5.29
C LEU A 72 -1.34 -15.52 6.02
N SER A 73 -0.83 -14.58 6.78
CA SER A 73 -1.66 -13.56 7.44
C SER A 73 -2.42 -12.70 6.43
N TRP A 74 -1.76 -12.29 5.34
CA TRP A 74 -2.41 -11.54 4.26
C TRP A 74 -3.44 -12.37 3.50
N VAL A 75 -3.11 -13.63 3.20
CA VAL A 75 -4.04 -14.55 2.54
C VAL A 75 -5.26 -14.81 3.43
N VAL A 76 -5.05 -15.13 4.71
CA VAL A 76 -6.14 -15.39 5.66
C VAL A 76 -6.99 -14.15 5.90
N ALA A 77 -6.37 -12.97 6.04
CA ALA A 77 -7.10 -11.70 6.17
C ALA A 77 -7.95 -11.40 4.94
N SER A 78 -7.45 -11.68 3.74
CA SER A 78 -8.20 -11.51 2.49
C SER A 78 -9.38 -12.48 2.37
N ILE A 79 -9.16 -13.75 2.68
CA ILE A 79 -10.24 -14.77 2.70
C ILE A 79 -11.30 -14.40 3.72
N PHE A 80 -10.91 -14.06 4.96
CA PHE A 80 -11.84 -13.63 5.98
C PHE A 80 -12.59 -12.36 5.57
N GLY A 81 -11.86 -11.36 5.04
CA GLY A 81 -12.41 -10.09 4.57
C GLY A 81 -13.45 -10.25 3.45
N SER A 82 -13.34 -11.29 2.63
CA SER A 82 -14.28 -11.59 1.54
C SER A 82 -15.60 -12.18 2.01
N ILE A 83 -15.63 -12.81 3.19
CA ILE A 83 -16.84 -13.49 3.69
C ILE A 83 -18.03 -12.52 3.86
N PRO A 84 -17.88 -11.36 4.53
CA PRO A 84 -18.96 -10.36 4.61
C PRO A 84 -19.45 -9.89 3.25
N PHE A 85 -18.54 -9.66 2.31
CA PHE A 85 -18.87 -9.24 0.94
C PHE A 85 -19.71 -10.31 0.21
N TYR A 86 -19.30 -11.57 0.26
CA TYR A 86 -20.02 -12.66 -0.40
C TYR A 86 -21.41 -12.88 0.19
N TYR A 87 -21.52 -12.93 1.53
CA TYR A 87 -22.79 -13.16 2.20
C TYR A 87 -23.75 -11.96 2.20
N SER A 88 -23.27 -10.76 1.81
CA SER A 88 -24.16 -9.62 1.57
C SER A 88 -25.12 -9.85 0.40
N GLY A 89 -24.80 -10.78 -0.51
CA GLY A 89 -25.55 -11.03 -1.74
C GLY A 89 -25.38 -9.99 -2.82
N LEU A 90 -24.53 -8.97 -2.58
CA LEU A 90 -24.30 -7.84 -3.51
C LEU A 90 -23.21 -8.13 -4.54
N PHE A 91 -22.41 -9.13 -4.32
CA PHE A 91 -21.35 -9.56 -5.24
C PHE A 91 -21.81 -10.74 -6.07
N THR A 92 -21.69 -10.67 -7.39
CA THR A 92 -22.18 -11.67 -8.34
C THR A 92 -21.58 -13.07 -8.13
N ASN A 93 -20.34 -13.15 -7.64
CA ASN A 93 -19.63 -14.41 -7.37
C ASN A 93 -18.55 -14.21 -6.29
N TYR A 94 -18.05 -15.34 -5.75
CA TYR A 94 -17.02 -15.33 -4.72
C TYR A 94 -15.69 -14.70 -5.18
N THR A 95 -15.31 -14.87 -6.45
CA THR A 95 -14.10 -14.29 -7.01
C THR A 95 -14.11 -12.76 -6.90
N ASN A 96 -15.27 -12.15 -7.15
CA ASN A 96 -15.45 -10.70 -7.03
C ASN A 96 -15.34 -10.25 -5.56
N ALA A 97 -15.99 -10.94 -4.64
CA ALA A 97 -15.87 -10.65 -3.21
C ALA A 97 -14.43 -10.80 -2.71
N LEU A 98 -13.71 -11.82 -3.18
CA LEU A 98 -12.31 -12.05 -2.85
C LEU A 98 -11.41 -10.97 -3.45
N PHE A 99 -11.63 -10.55 -4.70
CA PHE A 99 -10.88 -9.47 -5.36
C PHE A 99 -10.98 -8.17 -4.56
N GLU A 100 -12.20 -7.77 -4.19
CA GLU A 100 -12.43 -6.56 -3.40
C GLU A 100 -11.76 -6.64 -2.02
N ALA A 101 -11.81 -7.82 -1.37
CA ALA A 101 -11.15 -8.04 -0.09
C ALA A 101 -9.62 -8.03 -0.19
N VAL A 102 -9.03 -8.67 -1.22
CA VAL A 102 -7.58 -8.62 -1.47
C VAL A 102 -7.14 -7.19 -1.73
N SER A 103 -7.87 -6.46 -2.60
CA SER A 103 -7.61 -5.05 -2.88
C SER A 103 -7.71 -4.20 -1.61
N GLY A 104 -8.71 -4.44 -0.76
CA GLY A 104 -8.84 -3.79 0.54
C GLY A 104 -7.65 -4.06 1.44
N VAL A 105 -7.38 -5.31 1.76
CA VAL A 105 -6.30 -5.71 2.68
C VAL A 105 -4.93 -5.27 2.16
N THR A 106 -4.65 -5.41 0.86
CA THR A 106 -3.37 -4.96 0.26
C THR A 106 -3.30 -3.44 0.06
N THR A 107 -4.34 -2.70 0.44
CA THR A 107 -4.46 -1.24 0.23
C THR A 107 -4.22 -0.83 -1.23
N THR A 108 -4.68 -1.67 -2.16
CA THR A 108 -4.53 -1.38 -3.59
C THR A 108 -5.58 -0.38 -4.07
N GLY A 109 -6.82 -0.49 -3.61
CA GLY A 109 -7.89 0.42 -4.03
C GLY A 109 -8.53 0.08 -5.38
N ALA A 110 -8.11 -1.01 -6.04
CA ALA A 110 -8.78 -1.51 -7.24
C ALA A 110 -10.16 -2.07 -6.87
N THR A 111 -11.21 -1.63 -7.55
CA THR A 111 -12.59 -2.05 -7.26
C THR A 111 -13.23 -2.72 -8.46
N ILE A 112 -14.11 -3.68 -8.17
CA ILE A 112 -15.01 -4.30 -9.15
C ILE A 112 -16.41 -3.71 -9.08
N LEU A 113 -16.66 -2.78 -8.15
CA LEU A 113 -17.98 -2.17 -7.98
C LEU A 113 -18.19 -1.10 -9.04
N SER A 114 -19.30 -1.19 -9.76
CA SER A 114 -19.72 -0.19 -10.75
C SER A 114 -20.55 0.94 -10.15
N ASP A 115 -21.24 0.66 -9.04
CA ASP A 115 -22.04 1.63 -8.30
C ASP A 115 -21.81 1.43 -6.80
N VAL A 116 -20.85 2.19 -6.26
CA VAL A 116 -20.44 2.12 -4.85
C VAL A 116 -21.51 2.72 -3.93
N GLU A 117 -22.21 3.77 -4.40
CA GLU A 117 -23.17 4.54 -3.60
C GLU A 117 -24.44 3.75 -3.27
N SER A 118 -24.75 2.72 -4.07
CA SER A 118 -25.89 1.82 -3.82
C SER A 118 -25.63 0.80 -2.69
N PHE A 119 -24.39 0.68 -2.22
CA PHE A 119 -24.04 -0.32 -1.21
C PHE A 119 -24.36 0.13 0.21
N PRO A 120 -24.79 -0.80 1.10
CA PRO A 120 -25.02 -0.51 2.51
C PRO A 120 -23.78 0.08 3.19
N LYS A 121 -23.97 1.03 4.08
CA LYS A 121 -22.88 1.66 4.86
C LYS A 121 -22.06 0.65 5.63
N SER A 122 -22.65 -0.43 6.13
CA SER A 122 -21.93 -1.52 6.80
C SER A 122 -20.86 -2.15 5.92
N ILE A 123 -21.16 -2.37 4.63
CA ILE A 123 -20.23 -2.94 3.65
C ILE A 123 -19.18 -1.92 3.24
N LEU A 124 -19.57 -0.66 3.01
CA LEU A 124 -18.61 0.42 2.69
C LEU A 124 -17.65 0.67 3.84
N PHE A 125 -18.14 0.64 5.08
CA PHE A 125 -17.29 0.76 6.26
C PHE A 125 -16.32 -0.42 6.37
N TRP A 126 -16.77 -1.67 6.16
CA TRP A 126 -15.90 -2.84 6.18
C TRP A 126 -14.81 -2.76 5.11
N ARG A 127 -15.15 -2.30 3.93
CA ARG A 127 -14.25 -2.04 2.81
C ARG A 127 -13.15 -1.04 3.19
N ALA A 128 -13.51 0.11 3.77
CA ALA A 128 -12.58 1.11 4.26
C ALA A 128 -11.71 0.59 5.42
N PHE A 129 -12.32 -0.17 6.32
CA PHE A 129 -11.63 -0.71 7.49
C PHE A 129 -10.60 -1.80 7.13
N LEU A 130 -10.86 -2.61 6.10
CA LEU A 130 -9.87 -3.55 5.57
C LEU A 130 -8.61 -2.84 5.07
N GLN A 131 -8.75 -1.69 4.39
CA GLN A 131 -7.60 -0.88 4.00
C GLN A 131 -6.84 -0.34 5.21
N TRP A 132 -7.56 0.14 6.21
CA TRP A 132 -6.94 0.66 7.43
C TRP A 132 -6.11 -0.40 8.17
N ILE A 133 -6.64 -1.61 8.32
CA ILE A 133 -5.90 -2.75 8.89
C ILE A 133 -4.71 -3.14 8.01
N GLY A 134 -4.89 -3.14 6.67
CA GLY A 134 -3.82 -3.43 5.72
C GLY A 134 -2.66 -2.44 5.83
N GLY A 135 -2.95 -1.14 5.94
CA GLY A 135 -1.93 -0.11 6.17
C GLY A 135 -1.21 -0.27 7.51
N LEU A 136 -1.95 -0.58 8.57
CA LEU A 136 -1.39 -0.91 9.87
C LEU A 136 -0.48 -2.13 9.79
N GLY A 137 -0.93 -3.17 9.07
CA GLY A 137 -0.17 -4.40 8.86
C GLY A 137 1.22 -4.12 8.29
N ILE A 138 1.33 -3.26 7.26
CA ILE A 138 2.62 -2.95 6.64
C ILE A 138 3.53 -2.12 7.56
N VAL A 139 2.98 -1.19 8.35
CA VAL A 139 3.76 -0.40 9.32
C VAL A 139 4.40 -1.32 10.37
N VAL A 140 3.64 -2.29 10.89
CA VAL A 140 4.14 -3.29 11.85
C VAL A 140 5.09 -4.27 11.18
N PHE A 141 4.77 -4.72 9.97
CA PHE A 141 5.57 -5.62 9.15
C PHE A 141 6.98 -5.07 8.87
N THR A 142 7.06 -3.79 8.49
CA THR A 142 8.35 -3.12 8.22
C THR A 142 9.28 -3.21 9.41
N ILE A 143 8.78 -3.10 10.64
CA ILE A 143 9.58 -3.19 11.86
C ILE A 143 10.02 -4.62 12.15
N ALA A 144 9.13 -5.60 11.93
CA ALA A 144 9.38 -6.98 12.31
C ALA A 144 10.23 -7.75 11.29
N LEU A 145 10.05 -7.48 10.00
CA LEU A 145 10.64 -8.29 8.93
C LEU A 145 11.94 -7.72 8.33
N LEU A 146 12.07 -6.41 8.22
CA LEU A 146 13.29 -5.82 7.64
C LEU A 146 14.59 -6.31 8.33
N PRO A 147 14.65 -6.49 9.66
CA PRO A 147 15.81 -7.09 10.31
C PRO A 147 16.07 -8.54 9.90
N LEU A 148 15.02 -9.34 9.64
CA LEU A 148 15.12 -10.76 9.29
C LEU A 148 15.57 -11.00 7.84
N LEU A 149 15.20 -10.10 6.94
CA LEU A 149 15.66 -10.15 5.55
C LEU A 149 17.15 -9.82 5.40
N GLY A 150 17.88 -9.56 6.53
CA GLY A 150 19.29 -9.14 6.48
C GLY A 150 19.47 -7.79 5.76
N VAL A 151 18.36 -7.21 5.28
CA VAL A 151 18.22 -5.78 5.07
C VAL A 151 17.94 -5.28 6.47
N SER A 152 18.97 -5.34 7.38
CA SER A 152 18.76 -4.84 8.72
C SER A 152 18.10 -3.48 8.57
N GLY A 153 16.83 -3.38 8.99
CA GLY A 153 16.22 -2.07 9.22
C GLY A 153 17.18 -1.21 10.04
N GLU A 154 18.00 -1.83 10.92
CA GLU A 154 19.15 -1.22 11.55
C GLU A 154 20.22 -0.75 10.53
N LYS A 155 20.52 -1.47 9.46
CA LYS A 155 21.51 -1.03 8.45
C LYS A 155 20.90 -0.08 7.41
N LEU A 156 19.63 -0.23 7.00
CA LEU A 156 18.89 0.77 6.21
C LEU A 156 18.42 1.94 7.10
N PHE A 157 17.93 1.70 8.31
CA PHE A 157 17.65 2.74 9.31
C PHE A 157 18.92 3.43 9.80
N ASN A 158 20.04 2.73 9.99
CA ASN A 158 21.32 3.34 10.30
C ASN A 158 22.01 3.94 9.08
N VAL A 159 21.61 3.58 7.85
CA VAL A 159 21.94 4.32 6.64
C VAL A 159 21.13 5.60 6.57
N GLU A 160 19.93 5.66 7.12
CA GLU A 160 19.09 6.87 7.17
C GLU A 160 19.47 7.86 8.30
N TYR A 161 20.39 7.48 9.27
CA TYR A 161 20.64 8.29 10.46
C TYR A 161 22.13 8.49 10.82
N PRO A 162 22.72 9.63 10.46
CA PRO A 162 23.96 10.09 11.09
C PRO A 162 23.60 10.95 12.31
N GLY A 163 23.62 10.36 13.48
CA GLY A 163 23.76 11.05 14.75
C GLY A 163 24.95 10.46 15.48
N PRO A 164 25.64 11.19 16.38
CA PRO A 164 26.76 10.65 17.17
C PRO A 164 26.34 9.62 18.22
N SER A 165 25.07 9.28 18.31
CA SER A 165 24.54 8.18 19.08
C SER A 165 23.61 7.37 18.20
N SER A 166 23.85 6.07 18.10
CA SER A 166 22.90 5.06 17.62
C SER A 166 21.71 5.00 18.60
N GLU A 167 20.99 6.10 18.74
CA GLU A 167 19.73 6.06 19.46
C GLU A 167 18.75 5.24 18.61
N LYS A 168 18.60 3.97 18.99
CA LYS A 168 17.40 3.20 18.68
C LYS A 168 16.23 4.11 18.97
N ILE A 169 15.26 4.22 18.05
CA ILE A 169 14.07 5.04 18.26
C ILE A 169 13.49 4.75 19.65
N THR A 170 13.57 3.49 20.05
CA THR A 170 13.41 3.02 21.43
C THR A 170 14.23 1.75 21.61
N PRO A 171 14.68 1.41 22.85
CA PRO A 171 15.49 0.22 23.11
C PRO A 171 14.77 -1.11 22.86
N ARG A 172 13.45 -1.08 22.57
CA ARG A 172 12.62 -2.28 22.33
C ARG A 172 11.80 -2.11 21.07
N ILE A 173 11.79 -3.14 20.18
CA ILE A 173 10.96 -3.21 18.97
C ILE A 173 9.48 -2.92 19.27
N LYS A 174 8.98 -3.40 20.41
CA LYS A 174 7.60 -3.19 20.87
C LYS A 174 7.27 -1.72 21.08
N ASP A 175 8.19 -0.93 21.62
CA ASP A 175 7.96 0.50 21.89
C ASP A 175 7.96 1.30 20.59
N THR A 176 8.84 0.93 19.63
CA THR A 176 8.83 1.50 18.29
C THR A 176 7.52 1.21 17.57
N ALA A 177 7.04 -0.04 17.61
CA ALA A 177 5.77 -0.42 17.00
C ALA A 177 4.58 0.35 17.59
N ARG A 178 4.53 0.45 18.95
CA ARG A 178 3.48 1.22 19.64
C ARG A 178 3.49 2.70 19.23
N LEU A 179 4.67 3.28 19.12
CA LEU A 179 4.85 4.67 18.72
C LEU A 179 4.33 4.92 17.29
N LEU A 180 4.75 4.10 16.32
CA LEU A 180 4.31 4.24 14.93
C LEU A 180 2.80 4.01 14.80
N LEU A 181 2.24 3.07 15.58
CA LEU A 181 0.80 2.87 15.69
C LEU A 181 0.10 4.14 16.20
N SER A 182 0.64 4.79 17.24
CA SER A 182 0.05 6.02 17.78
C SER A 182 0.02 7.15 16.75
N PHE A 183 1.06 7.28 15.93
CA PHE A 183 1.05 8.25 14.82
C PHE A 183 0.02 7.90 13.75
N TYR A 184 -0.05 6.63 13.38
CA TYR A 184 -1.00 6.17 12.37
C TYR A 184 -2.45 6.45 12.80
N VAL A 185 -2.82 6.07 14.02
CA VAL A 185 -4.14 6.36 14.59
C VAL A 185 -4.36 7.86 14.77
N GLY A 186 -3.36 8.59 15.27
CA GLY A 186 -3.45 10.03 15.50
C GLY A 186 -3.68 10.82 14.21
N PHE A 187 -2.96 10.49 13.13
CA PHE A 187 -3.17 11.13 11.82
C PHE A 187 -4.52 10.74 11.21
N THR A 188 -4.95 9.48 11.33
CA THR A 188 -6.29 9.07 10.89
C THR A 188 -7.38 9.88 11.60
N PHE A 189 -7.26 10.06 12.91
CA PHE A 189 -8.22 10.85 13.69
C PHE A 189 -8.19 12.33 13.33
N LEU A 190 -7.00 12.89 13.11
CA LEU A 190 -6.85 14.29 12.70
C LEU A 190 -7.47 14.52 11.32
N GLU A 191 -7.22 13.64 10.36
CA GLU A 191 -7.83 13.69 9.03
C GLU A 191 -9.35 13.60 9.11
N PHE A 192 -9.87 12.62 9.84
CA PHE A 192 -11.30 12.48 10.09
C PHE A 192 -11.92 13.77 10.62
N THR A 193 -11.32 14.41 11.62
CA THR A 193 -11.85 15.66 12.20
C THR A 193 -11.87 16.82 11.21
N LEU A 194 -10.84 16.92 10.36
CA LEU A 194 -10.80 17.95 9.31
C LEU A 194 -11.81 17.68 8.20
N LEU A 195 -11.95 16.44 7.74
CA LEU A 195 -12.93 16.07 6.72
C LEU A 195 -14.37 16.23 7.19
N SER A 196 -14.67 15.96 8.47
CA SER A 196 -16.01 16.10 9.07
C SER A 196 -16.54 17.55 9.07
N TYR A 197 -15.68 18.54 8.81
CA TYR A 197 -16.11 19.93 8.63
C TYR A 197 -16.85 20.14 7.30
N SER A 198 -16.56 19.35 6.27
CA SER A 198 -17.04 19.59 4.91
C SER A 198 -17.66 18.36 4.23
N MET A 199 -17.59 17.19 4.87
CA MET A 199 -18.20 15.95 4.40
C MET A 199 -19.15 15.37 5.47
N PRO A 200 -20.16 14.57 5.07
CA PRO A 200 -20.95 13.78 6.03
C PRO A 200 -20.06 12.92 6.92
N PHE A 201 -20.45 12.75 8.17
CA PHE A 201 -19.66 12.01 9.18
C PHE A 201 -19.21 10.62 8.71
N PHE A 202 -20.12 9.89 8.04
CA PHE A 202 -19.82 8.55 7.53
C PHE A 202 -18.76 8.57 6.43
N ASP A 203 -18.87 9.49 5.48
CA ASP A 203 -17.92 9.60 4.37
C ASP A 203 -16.55 10.10 4.88
N ALA A 204 -16.54 11.03 5.82
CA ALA A 204 -15.32 11.54 6.44
C ALA A 204 -14.52 10.42 7.16
N ILE A 205 -15.20 9.55 7.93
CA ILE A 205 -14.51 8.44 8.60
C ILE A 205 -14.00 7.41 7.59
N CYS A 206 -14.79 7.06 6.56
CA CYS A 206 -14.37 6.12 5.53
C CYS A 206 -13.15 6.63 4.76
N HIS A 207 -13.13 7.91 4.35
CA HIS A 207 -11.99 8.50 3.65
C HIS A 207 -10.75 8.61 4.53
N ALA A 208 -10.88 8.98 5.80
CA ALA A 208 -9.72 8.97 6.72
C ALA A 208 -9.14 7.55 6.91
N LEU A 209 -10.00 6.52 6.97
CA LEU A 209 -9.59 5.12 7.06
C LEU A 209 -8.91 4.61 5.77
N THR A 210 -9.14 5.25 4.62
CA THR A 210 -8.61 4.81 3.33
C THR A 210 -7.45 5.69 2.81
N THR A 211 -7.33 6.94 3.27
CA THR A 211 -6.20 7.83 2.91
C THR A 211 -4.93 7.50 3.66
N MET A 212 -4.99 7.38 5.00
CA MET A 212 -3.78 7.10 5.81
C MET A 212 -3.06 5.80 5.45
N PRO A 213 -3.76 4.69 5.15
CA PRO A 213 -3.12 3.48 4.62
C PRO A 213 -2.63 3.60 3.18
N THR A 214 -2.89 4.74 2.51
CA THR A 214 -2.66 4.94 1.06
C THR A 214 -3.40 3.89 0.23
N GLY A 215 -4.70 3.71 0.49
CA GLY A 215 -5.52 2.64 -0.12
C GLY A 215 -6.53 3.10 -1.15
N GLY A 216 -7.12 4.30 -1.00
CA GLY A 216 -7.89 5.00 -2.02
C GLY A 216 -9.30 4.49 -2.33
N PHE A 217 -9.85 3.61 -1.51
CA PHE A 217 -11.27 3.30 -1.64
C PHE A 217 -12.13 4.52 -1.25
N SER A 218 -13.09 4.87 -2.10
CA SER A 218 -14.05 5.94 -1.85
C SER A 218 -15.45 5.37 -1.58
N THR A 219 -16.30 6.18 -0.95
CA THR A 219 -17.74 5.96 -0.83
C THR A 219 -18.51 6.56 -2.00
N PHE A 220 -17.84 7.28 -2.91
CA PHE A 220 -18.43 7.90 -4.09
C PHE A 220 -18.03 7.18 -5.38
N ASN A 221 -18.92 7.17 -6.36
CA ASN A 221 -18.69 6.54 -7.65
C ASN A 221 -17.59 7.23 -8.46
N ASP A 222 -17.48 8.55 -8.34
CA ASP A 222 -16.47 9.38 -9.00
C ASP A 222 -15.22 9.64 -8.13
N SER A 223 -15.01 8.82 -7.10
CA SER A 223 -13.90 8.96 -6.14
C SER A 223 -13.94 10.31 -5.41
N ILE A 224 -13.01 11.24 -5.68
CA ILE A 224 -12.92 12.57 -5.06
C ILE A 224 -13.22 13.69 -6.07
N ASN A 225 -13.59 13.33 -7.31
CA ASN A 225 -13.71 14.30 -8.40
C ASN A 225 -14.72 15.41 -8.12
N SER A 226 -15.94 15.08 -7.68
CA SER A 226 -17.00 16.03 -7.35
C SER A 226 -16.79 16.82 -6.06
N GLN A 227 -15.76 16.46 -5.25
CA GLN A 227 -15.56 17.07 -3.96
C GLN A 227 -14.93 18.48 -4.05
N GLY A 228 -15.32 19.34 -3.11
CA GLY A 228 -14.83 20.73 -3.06
C GLY A 228 -13.32 20.82 -2.77
N MET A 229 -12.75 22.01 -3.06
CA MET A 229 -11.32 22.30 -2.90
C MET A 229 -10.77 22.00 -1.50
N TYR A 230 -11.57 22.25 -0.45
CA TYR A 230 -11.17 21.98 0.94
C TYR A 230 -10.92 20.49 1.17
N VAL A 231 -11.85 19.64 0.73
CA VAL A 231 -11.74 18.17 0.86
C VAL A 231 -10.55 17.65 0.07
N LYS A 232 -10.42 18.04 -1.21
CA LYS A 232 -9.28 17.67 -2.06
C LYS A 232 -7.94 18.08 -1.44
N SER A 233 -7.84 19.31 -0.91
CA SER A 233 -6.61 19.80 -0.28
C SER A 233 -6.28 19.06 1.01
N THR A 234 -7.28 18.71 1.82
CA THR A 234 -7.11 17.93 3.05
C THR A 234 -6.60 16.53 2.71
N ILE A 235 -7.26 15.82 1.81
CA ILE A 235 -6.86 14.47 1.39
C ILE A 235 -5.45 14.51 0.77
N LEU A 236 -5.14 15.50 -0.08
CA LEU A 236 -3.81 15.69 -0.67
C LEU A 236 -2.73 15.79 0.41
N LEU A 237 -2.96 16.59 1.45
CA LEU A 237 -2.03 16.74 2.57
C LEU A 237 -1.80 15.40 3.29
N PHE A 238 -2.87 14.65 3.57
CA PHE A 238 -2.76 13.37 4.28
C PHE A 238 -2.19 12.25 3.41
N MET A 239 -2.40 12.27 2.09
CA MET A 239 -1.67 11.39 1.16
C MET A 239 -0.16 11.63 1.22
N ILE A 240 0.29 12.90 1.26
CA ILE A 240 1.71 13.25 1.42
C ILE A 240 2.23 12.75 2.78
N ILE A 241 1.47 12.93 3.86
CA ILE A 241 1.81 12.44 5.20
C ILE A 241 1.92 10.91 5.21
N GLY A 242 0.92 10.19 4.69
CA GLY A 242 0.93 8.73 4.60
C GLY A 242 2.08 8.19 3.73
N GLY A 243 2.43 8.90 2.64
CA GLY A 243 3.58 8.60 1.78
C GLY A 243 4.94 8.95 2.39
N THR A 244 4.98 9.67 3.51
CA THR A 244 6.21 10.02 4.23
C THR A 244 6.57 8.93 5.23
N ASN A 245 7.87 8.74 5.48
CA ASN A 245 8.38 7.80 6.47
C ASN A 245 7.84 8.12 7.88
N PHE A 246 7.12 7.16 8.51
CA PHE A 246 6.51 7.36 9.83
C PHE A 246 7.55 7.65 10.92
N ALA A 247 8.76 7.10 10.82
CA ALA A 247 9.83 7.41 11.76
C ALA A 247 10.36 8.84 11.60
N LEU A 248 10.24 9.45 10.42
CA LEU A 248 10.58 10.85 10.20
C LEU A 248 9.60 11.78 10.94
N HIS A 249 8.30 11.48 10.93
CA HIS A 249 7.32 12.24 11.70
C HIS A 249 7.66 12.27 13.19
N PHE A 250 8.04 11.13 13.75
CA PHE A 250 8.46 11.08 15.15
C PHE A 250 9.69 11.95 15.45
N ARG A 251 10.70 11.89 14.57
CA ARG A 251 11.90 12.74 14.74
C ARG A 251 11.56 14.22 14.70
N VAL A 252 10.70 14.60 13.78
CA VAL A 252 10.28 15.99 13.62
C VAL A 252 9.54 16.50 14.85
N LEU A 253 8.70 15.69 15.48
CA LEU A 253 8.06 16.07 16.75
C LEU A 253 9.07 16.32 17.87
N LYS A 254 10.17 15.55 17.93
CA LYS A 254 11.24 15.73 18.93
C LYS A 254 12.22 16.84 18.61
N ALA A 255 12.62 16.97 17.34
CA ALA A 255 13.72 17.83 16.90
C ALA A 255 13.27 19.11 16.16
N GLY A 256 11.94 19.26 15.97
CA GLY A 256 11.33 20.39 15.26
C GLY A 256 11.24 20.20 13.73
N PRO A 257 10.47 21.06 13.04
CA PRO A 257 10.12 20.90 11.61
C PRO A 257 11.32 20.93 10.65
N ARG A 258 12.47 21.46 11.10
CA ARG A 258 13.72 21.41 10.32
C ARG A 258 14.19 20.00 10.01
N GLY A 259 13.65 18.97 10.73
CA GLY A 259 13.91 17.57 10.46
C GLY A 259 13.49 17.11 9.05
N TYR A 260 12.37 17.63 8.52
CA TYR A 260 11.95 17.34 7.14
C TYR A 260 12.94 17.88 6.11
N ILE A 261 13.36 19.13 6.26
CA ILE A 261 14.28 19.79 5.30
C ILE A 261 15.69 19.16 5.33
N ARG A 262 16.08 18.55 6.44
CA ARG A 262 17.37 17.85 6.56
C ARG A 262 17.37 16.44 6.00
N ASP A 263 16.19 15.83 5.84
CA ASP A 263 16.04 14.49 5.30
C ASP A 263 16.10 14.51 3.76
N ARG A 264 17.11 13.83 3.19
CA ARG A 264 17.34 13.83 1.74
C ARG A 264 16.28 13.07 0.96
N GLU A 265 15.74 12.00 1.51
CA GLU A 265 14.69 11.25 0.85
C GLU A 265 13.40 12.07 0.78
N PHE A 266 13.06 12.79 1.86
CA PHE A 266 11.91 13.70 1.87
C PHE A 266 12.07 14.82 0.83
N LEU A 267 13.26 15.39 0.68
CA LEU A 267 13.52 16.40 -0.34
C LEU A 267 13.39 15.84 -1.77
N TYR A 268 13.87 14.61 -2.01
CA TYR A 268 13.65 13.94 -3.30
C TYR A 268 12.18 13.66 -3.55
N TYR A 269 11.42 13.26 -2.52
CA TYR A 269 10.00 12.97 -2.60
C TYR A 269 9.20 14.22 -2.97
N ILE A 270 9.36 15.32 -2.24
CA ILE A 270 8.68 16.60 -2.54
C ILE A 270 9.16 17.18 -3.88
N GLY A 271 10.45 17.09 -4.16
CA GLY A 271 11.02 17.51 -5.44
C GLY A 271 10.45 16.74 -6.63
N LEU A 272 10.21 15.44 -6.49
CA LEU A 272 9.59 14.62 -7.54
C LEU A 272 8.12 15.00 -7.75
N ILE A 273 7.35 15.22 -6.67
CA ILE A 273 5.97 15.70 -6.76
C ILE A 273 5.94 17.04 -7.52
N ALA A 274 6.76 18.00 -7.11
CA ALA A 274 6.81 19.31 -7.75
C ALA A 274 7.22 19.21 -9.24
N LEU A 275 8.26 18.42 -9.55
CA LEU A 275 8.75 18.25 -10.91
C LEU A 275 7.70 17.57 -11.81
N ALA A 276 7.06 16.51 -11.34
CA ALA A 276 6.05 15.78 -12.11
C ALA A 276 4.79 16.65 -12.32
N SER A 277 4.33 17.36 -11.29
CA SER A 277 3.20 18.28 -11.41
C SER A 277 3.51 19.42 -12.39
N MET A 278 4.67 20.03 -12.29
CA MET A 278 5.11 21.07 -13.25
C MET A 278 5.23 20.53 -14.67
N ALA A 279 5.77 19.34 -14.86
CA ALA A 279 5.90 18.74 -16.19
C ALA A 279 4.54 18.50 -16.85
N ILE A 280 3.56 17.99 -16.08
CA ILE A 280 2.19 17.78 -16.57
C ILE A 280 1.50 19.13 -16.87
N LEU A 281 1.62 20.12 -15.99
CA LEU A 281 1.04 21.46 -16.18
C LEU A 281 1.67 22.17 -17.38
N PHE A 282 2.98 22.05 -17.57
CA PHE A 282 3.66 22.65 -18.71
C PHE A 282 3.24 22.06 -20.06
N THR A 283 2.88 20.77 -20.08
CA THR A 283 2.36 20.11 -21.28
C THR A 283 0.87 20.35 -21.48
N SER A 284 0.17 20.99 -20.54
CA SER A 284 -1.23 21.41 -20.70
C SER A 284 -1.28 22.62 -21.62
N ASN A 285 -2.13 22.55 -22.65
CA ASN A 285 -2.50 23.75 -23.38
C ASN A 285 -3.26 24.65 -22.40
N TRP A 286 -2.84 25.92 -22.27
CA TRP A 286 -3.42 26.92 -21.34
C TRP A 286 -4.93 27.17 -21.55
N TYR A 287 -5.54 26.57 -22.59
CA TYR A 287 -6.91 26.72 -23.02
C TYR A 287 -7.82 25.50 -22.75
N GLU A 288 -7.31 24.41 -22.18
CA GLU A 288 -8.17 23.29 -21.77
C GLU A 288 -8.84 23.64 -20.43
N GLU A 289 -10.12 23.94 -20.48
CA GLU A 289 -11.02 23.97 -19.31
C GLU A 289 -10.91 22.61 -18.61
N GLY A 290 -10.32 22.56 -17.41
CA GLY A 290 -10.30 21.37 -16.56
C GLY A 290 -8.95 21.01 -15.93
N SER A 291 -7.81 21.53 -16.37
CA SER A 291 -6.52 21.28 -15.69
C SER A 291 -6.27 22.26 -14.55
N ASN A 292 -7.01 22.14 -13.46
CA ASN A 292 -6.74 22.87 -12.23
C ASN A 292 -5.40 22.37 -11.63
N THR A 293 -4.55 23.28 -11.21
CA THR A 293 -3.25 22.97 -10.57
C THR A 293 -3.42 22.02 -9.36
N LEU A 294 -4.52 22.18 -8.61
CA LEU A 294 -4.83 21.31 -7.49
C LEU A 294 -5.11 19.88 -7.96
N ASP A 295 -5.97 19.68 -8.96
CA ASP A 295 -6.36 18.36 -9.44
C ASP A 295 -5.18 17.63 -10.10
N THR A 296 -4.32 18.36 -10.84
CA THR A 296 -3.06 17.80 -11.39
C THR A 296 -2.11 17.34 -10.28
N THR A 297 -1.87 18.20 -9.27
CA THR A 297 -0.99 17.85 -8.15
C THR A 297 -1.58 16.72 -7.32
N PHE A 298 -2.91 16.72 -7.11
CA PHE A 298 -3.62 15.65 -6.44
C PHE A 298 -3.40 14.32 -7.14
N GLN A 299 -3.56 14.28 -8.47
CA GLN A 299 -3.41 13.06 -9.25
C GLN A 299 -1.96 12.54 -9.23
N VAL A 300 -0.97 13.43 -9.35
CA VAL A 300 0.45 13.08 -9.22
C VAL A 300 0.73 12.46 -7.84
N VAL A 301 0.24 13.07 -6.77
CA VAL A 301 0.44 12.58 -5.41
C VAL A 301 -0.31 11.27 -5.20
N ALA A 302 -1.57 11.16 -5.66
CA ALA A 302 -2.36 9.94 -5.52
C ALA A 302 -1.68 8.72 -6.16
N ILE A 303 -1.10 8.89 -7.36
CA ILE A 303 -0.37 7.82 -8.05
C ILE A 303 0.99 7.54 -7.36
N LEU A 304 1.77 8.57 -7.06
CA LEU A 304 3.11 8.42 -6.48
C LEU A 304 3.05 7.80 -5.08
N THR A 305 2.05 8.15 -4.26
CA THR A 305 1.85 7.57 -2.93
C THR A 305 1.15 6.21 -2.97
N SER A 306 0.78 5.74 -4.17
CA SER A 306 -0.05 4.56 -4.36
C SER A 306 -1.38 4.60 -3.61
N THR A 307 -1.93 5.79 -3.36
CA THR A 307 -3.26 5.93 -2.74
C THR A 307 -4.36 5.67 -3.77
N GLY A 308 -4.21 6.19 -4.98
CA GLY A 308 -5.10 5.88 -6.10
C GLY A 308 -6.46 6.58 -6.10
N TYR A 309 -6.67 7.61 -5.30
CA TYR A 309 -7.85 8.47 -5.50
C TYR A 309 -7.80 9.19 -6.84
N THR A 310 -8.97 9.45 -7.41
CA THR A 310 -9.13 10.22 -8.64
C THR A 310 -9.85 11.54 -8.37
N ALA A 311 -9.19 12.65 -8.70
CA ALA A 311 -9.76 13.99 -8.61
C ALA A 311 -10.19 14.51 -10.00
N THR A 312 -9.81 13.80 -11.06
CA THR A 312 -10.10 14.13 -12.46
C THR A 312 -9.90 12.91 -13.34
N ASP A 313 -10.61 12.84 -14.47
CA ASP A 313 -10.37 11.77 -15.44
C ASP A 313 -9.08 12.01 -16.24
N TYR A 314 -7.97 11.48 -15.72
CA TYR A 314 -6.69 11.57 -16.42
C TYR A 314 -6.61 10.69 -17.68
N SER A 315 -7.56 9.79 -17.91
CA SER A 315 -7.64 8.99 -19.14
C SER A 315 -7.98 9.87 -20.36
N ALA A 316 -8.67 10.99 -20.11
CA ALA A 316 -9.00 11.98 -21.13
C ALA A 316 -7.87 13.02 -21.33
N TRP A 317 -6.83 13.04 -20.53
CA TRP A 317 -5.80 14.06 -20.62
C TRP A 317 -5.00 14.01 -21.92
N GLN A 318 -4.93 15.14 -22.59
CA GLN A 318 -4.13 15.35 -23.80
C GLN A 318 -3.03 16.39 -23.52
N PRO A 319 -1.87 16.32 -24.17
CA PRO A 319 -1.42 15.20 -25.02
C PRO A 319 -1.10 13.93 -24.21
N PHE A 320 -1.08 12.79 -24.87
CA PHE A 320 -0.84 11.45 -24.30
C PHE A 320 0.40 11.35 -23.39
N ILE A 321 1.38 12.24 -23.55
CA ILE A 321 2.57 12.31 -22.69
C ILE A 321 2.21 12.49 -21.21
N LYS A 322 1.10 13.16 -20.87
CA LYS A 322 0.64 13.33 -19.49
C LYS A 322 0.26 11.99 -18.86
N GLN A 323 -0.47 11.17 -19.60
CA GLN A 323 -0.84 9.82 -19.16
C GLN A 323 0.40 8.94 -19.02
N PHE A 324 1.36 9.06 -19.94
CA PHE A 324 2.62 8.32 -19.90
C PHE A 324 3.48 8.71 -18.69
N LEU A 325 3.52 9.99 -18.33
CA LEU A 325 4.21 10.46 -17.12
C LEU A 325 3.57 9.87 -15.85
N LEU A 326 2.23 9.86 -15.75
CA LEU A 326 1.53 9.22 -14.63
C LEU A 326 1.81 7.72 -14.58
N PHE A 327 1.78 7.03 -15.71
CA PHE A 327 2.14 5.62 -15.80
C PHE A 327 3.57 5.35 -15.29
N GLY A 328 4.53 6.20 -15.65
CA GLY A 328 5.90 6.13 -15.13
C GLY A 328 5.97 6.27 -13.61
N LEU A 329 5.14 7.14 -13.01
CA LEU A 329 5.08 7.33 -11.55
C LEU A 329 4.53 6.10 -10.81
N MET A 330 3.73 5.23 -11.46
CA MET A 330 3.19 4.00 -10.85
C MET A 330 4.29 3.05 -10.36
N PHE A 331 5.49 3.10 -10.96
CA PHE A 331 6.62 2.27 -10.56
C PHE A 331 7.43 2.84 -9.40
N VAL A 332 7.36 4.15 -9.17
CA VAL A 332 8.28 4.83 -8.24
C VAL A 332 7.92 4.54 -6.79
N GLY A 333 6.66 4.78 -6.41
CA GLY A 333 6.24 4.73 -5.01
C GLY A 333 6.78 5.91 -4.17
N ALA A 334 6.28 6.06 -2.94
CA ALA A 334 6.72 7.11 -2.02
C ALA A 334 7.95 6.69 -1.19
N MET A 335 8.15 7.30 -0.03
CA MET A 335 9.33 7.07 0.83
C MET A 335 9.38 5.66 1.41
N GLY A 336 10.56 5.15 1.66
CA GLY A 336 10.78 3.96 2.47
C GLY A 336 10.22 4.14 3.90
N GLY A 337 9.56 3.09 4.45
CA GLY A 337 8.93 3.19 5.77
C GLY A 337 7.63 4.00 5.82
N SER A 338 7.02 4.29 4.67
CA SER A 338 5.65 4.79 4.51
C SER A 338 4.66 3.65 4.28
N THR A 339 3.37 3.95 4.26
CA THR A 339 2.30 2.99 3.92
C THR A 339 2.19 2.70 2.42
N SER A 340 2.82 3.49 1.54
CA SER A 340 2.70 3.34 0.09
C SER A 340 3.22 2.00 -0.43
N GLY A 341 2.75 1.57 -1.59
CA GLY A 341 3.28 0.45 -2.38
C GLY A 341 4.47 0.84 -3.28
N GLY A 342 4.67 0.07 -4.35
CA GLY A 342 5.70 0.33 -5.37
C GLY A 342 7.14 0.01 -4.93
N ILE A 343 8.10 0.38 -5.78
CA ILE A 343 9.53 0.06 -5.59
C ILE A 343 10.15 0.82 -4.43
N LYS A 344 9.60 1.96 -4.05
CA LYS A 344 10.09 2.96 -3.10
C LYS A 344 11.17 3.87 -3.69
N LEU A 345 10.98 5.17 -3.51
CA LEU A 345 11.84 6.22 -4.06
C LEU A 345 13.32 6.03 -3.70
N ILE A 346 13.62 5.65 -2.46
CA ILE A 346 14.99 5.45 -1.99
C ILE A 346 15.73 4.36 -2.78
N ARG A 347 15.03 3.28 -3.19
CA ARG A 347 15.63 2.21 -4.00
C ARG A 347 15.96 2.69 -5.41
N ILE A 348 15.09 3.50 -6.02
CA ILE A 348 15.33 4.09 -7.34
C ILE A 348 16.52 5.05 -7.28
N VAL A 349 16.60 5.91 -6.26
CA VAL A 349 17.74 6.80 -6.05
C VAL A 349 19.05 6.00 -5.88
N ALA A 350 19.01 4.88 -5.14
CA ALA A 350 20.17 4.01 -4.96
C ALA A 350 20.63 3.39 -6.28
N ILE A 351 19.70 2.86 -7.10
CA ILE A 351 19.99 2.27 -8.41
C ILE A 351 20.59 3.31 -9.37
N VAL A 352 20.01 4.50 -9.45
CA VAL A 352 20.53 5.59 -10.30
C VAL A 352 21.94 6.01 -9.87
N LYS A 353 22.19 6.11 -8.57
CA LYS A 353 23.53 6.43 -8.06
C LYS A 353 24.54 5.31 -8.32
N TYR A 354 24.11 4.06 -8.19
CA TYR A 354 24.92 2.90 -8.53
C TYR A 354 25.31 2.93 -10.02
N ALA A 355 24.33 3.09 -10.91
CA ALA A 355 24.60 3.16 -12.35
C ALA A 355 25.59 4.29 -12.69
N ARG A 356 25.44 5.47 -12.09
CA ARG A 356 26.40 6.57 -12.25
C ARG A 356 27.80 6.24 -11.72
N ALA A 357 27.88 5.49 -10.61
CA ALA A 357 29.16 5.05 -10.06
C ALA A 357 29.86 4.04 -10.97
N GLU A 358 29.09 3.10 -11.57
CA GLU A 358 29.63 2.13 -12.53
C GLU A 358 30.15 2.79 -13.82
N LEU A 359 29.45 3.79 -14.35
CA LEU A 359 29.96 4.58 -15.49
C LEU A 359 31.31 5.26 -15.15
N LYS A 360 31.45 5.77 -13.94
CA LYS A 360 32.74 6.34 -13.49
C LYS A 360 33.83 5.28 -13.29
N ARG A 361 33.48 4.10 -12.75
CA ARG A 361 34.40 2.96 -12.60
C ARG A 361 34.88 2.43 -13.95
N SER A 362 34.03 2.46 -14.98
CA SER A 362 34.42 2.07 -16.35
C SER A 362 35.53 2.97 -16.92
N LEU A 363 35.55 4.24 -16.52
CA LEU A 363 36.61 5.18 -16.93
C LEU A 363 37.86 5.11 -16.01
N HIS A 364 37.66 4.79 -14.73
CA HIS A 364 38.68 4.76 -13.71
C HIS A 364 38.62 3.45 -12.92
N SER A 365 39.09 2.35 -13.52
CA SER A 365 38.93 0.97 -13.00
C SER A 365 39.49 0.73 -11.60
N LYS A 366 40.47 1.52 -11.15
CA LYS A 366 41.06 1.45 -9.79
C LYS A 366 40.38 2.37 -8.77
N ALA A 367 39.38 3.18 -9.18
CA ALA A 367 38.73 4.13 -8.27
C ALA A 367 37.74 3.43 -7.33
N ILE A 368 37.89 3.62 -6.03
CA ILE A 368 36.92 3.22 -5.02
C ILE A 368 35.86 4.33 -4.93
N ILE A 369 34.68 4.11 -5.53
CA ILE A 369 33.60 5.09 -5.56
C ILE A 369 32.48 4.61 -4.65
N PRO A 370 32.38 5.12 -3.40
CA PRO A 370 31.31 4.75 -2.49
C PRO A 370 30.01 5.40 -2.92
N ILE A 371 28.91 4.62 -2.84
CA ILE A 371 27.58 5.12 -3.14
C ILE A 371 27.02 5.78 -1.88
N ARG A 372 26.63 7.07 -2.00
CA ARG A 372 26.16 7.85 -0.85
C ARG A 372 24.76 8.41 -1.11
N ILE A 373 23.88 8.32 -0.09
CA ILE A 373 22.63 9.06 -0.02
C ILE A 373 22.74 10.01 1.18
N GLY A 374 22.76 11.33 0.89
CA GLY A 374 23.13 12.31 1.90
C GLY A 374 24.58 12.10 2.36
N GLN A 375 24.78 12.01 3.66
CA GLN A 375 26.10 11.76 4.25
C GLN A 375 26.44 10.27 4.44
N LYS A 376 25.51 9.35 4.12
CA LYS A 376 25.68 7.92 4.41
C LYS A 376 26.15 7.13 3.21
N ILE A 377 27.08 6.22 3.46
CA ILE A 377 27.53 5.20 2.50
C ILE A 377 26.57 4.03 2.55
N ILE A 378 26.06 3.61 1.39
CA ILE A 378 25.21 2.42 1.26
C ILE A 378 26.14 1.21 1.08
N PRO A 379 26.01 0.16 1.91
CA PRO A 379 26.76 -1.06 1.73
C PRO A 379 26.44 -1.76 0.39
N ASP A 380 27.45 -2.35 -0.25
CA ASP A 380 27.26 -3.04 -1.54
C ASP A 380 26.27 -4.21 -1.46
N GLU A 381 26.15 -4.85 -0.29
CA GLU A 381 25.15 -5.90 -0.06
C GLU A 381 23.72 -5.36 -0.23
N VAL A 382 23.43 -4.16 0.31
CA VAL A 382 22.12 -3.50 0.19
C VAL A 382 21.83 -3.15 -1.26
N ILE A 383 22.84 -2.68 -1.99
CA ILE A 383 22.70 -2.33 -3.41
C ILE A 383 22.39 -3.58 -4.24
N ARG A 384 23.13 -4.69 -4.04
CA ARG A 384 22.86 -5.96 -4.74
C ARG A 384 21.44 -6.45 -4.48
N LYS A 385 20.96 -6.40 -3.24
CA LYS A 385 19.58 -6.77 -2.89
C LYS A 385 18.56 -5.84 -3.55
N THR A 386 18.85 -4.55 -3.61
CA THR A 386 17.97 -3.56 -4.27
C THR A 386 17.87 -3.80 -5.77
N ILE A 387 18.99 -4.11 -6.44
CA ILE A 387 19.01 -4.46 -7.87
C ILE A 387 18.25 -5.76 -8.12
N ALA A 388 18.47 -6.79 -7.30
CA ALA A 388 17.75 -8.06 -7.42
C ALA A 388 16.23 -7.87 -7.24
N PHE A 389 15.82 -7.06 -6.27
CA PHE A 389 14.41 -6.68 -6.08
C PHE A 389 13.84 -6.00 -7.34
N PHE A 390 14.56 -5.02 -7.89
CA PHE A 390 14.13 -4.30 -9.07
C PHE A 390 13.98 -5.24 -10.28
N LEU A 391 14.93 -6.14 -10.50
CA LEU A 391 14.86 -7.12 -11.57
C LEU A 391 13.65 -8.06 -11.42
N PHE A 392 13.39 -8.57 -10.23
CA PHE A 392 12.19 -9.38 -9.97
C PHE A 392 10.91 -8.58 -10.18
N TYR A 393 10.86 -7.34 -9.70
CA TYR A 393 9.68 -6.47 -9.87
C TYR A 393 9.36 -6.28 -11.36
N VAL A 394 10.35 -5.91 -12.16
CA VAL A 394 10.20 -5.72 -13.61
C VAL A 394 9.84 -7.03 -14.31
N SER A 395 10.45 -8.15 -13.91
CA SER A 395 10.13 -9.47 -14.47
C SER A 395 8.67 -9.86 -14.21
N PHE A 396 8.19 -9.73 -12.97
CA PHE A 396 6.80 -10.04 -12.65
C PHE A 396 5.81 -9.08 -13.32
N PHE A 397 6.17 -7.82 -13.45
CA PHE A 397 5.38 -6.86 -14.20
C PHE A 397 5.18 -7.30 -15.66
N PHE A 398 6.24 -7.68 -16.37
CA PHE A 398 6.12 -8.15 -17.75
C PHE A 398 5.41 -9.49 -17.85
N ILE A 399 5.64 -10.42 -16.93
CA ILE A 399 4.94 -11.71 -16.91
C ILE A 399 3.44 -11.49 -16.70
N ALA A 400 3.03 -10.66 -15.76
CA ALA A 400 1.63 -10.35 -15.51
C ALA A 400 0.98 -9.66 -16.72
N SER A 401 1.65 -8.66 -17.31
CA SER A 401 1.19 -7.97 -18.50
C SER A 401 0.98 -8.93 -19.67
N PHE A 402 1.93 -9.85 -19.89
CA PHE A 402 1.83 -10.87 -20.92
C PHE A 402 0.59 -11.75 -20.74
N PHE A 403 0.33 -12.21 -19.51
CA PHE A 403 -0.85 -13.02 -19.24
C PHE A 403 -2.16 -12.22 -19.41
N PHE A 404 -2.20 -10.95 -19.05
CA PHE A 404 -3.38 -10.11 -19.27
C PHE A 404 -3.70 -9.97 -20.77
N VAL A 405 -2.68 -9.71 -21.60
CA VAL A 405 -2.87 -9.67 -23.06
C VAL A 405 -3.33 -11.03 -23.60
N MET A 406 -2.75 -12.13 -23.14
CA MET A 406 -3.16 -13.50 -23.53
C MET A 406 -4.62 -13.80 -23.18
N LEU A 407 -5.15 -13.16 -22.14
CA LEU A 407 -6.53 -13.35 -21.65
C LEU A 407 -7.52 -12.37 -22.29
N GLY A 408 -7.08 -11.51 -23.21
CA GLY A 408 -7.93 -10.67 -24.04
C GLY A 408 -7.92 -9.18 -23.70
N ASP A 409 -7.10 -8.74 -22.73
CA ASP A 409 -6.93 -7.31 -22.46
C ASP A 409 -6.07 -6.66 -23.57
N ASP A 410 -6.39 -5.41 -23.93
CA ASP A 410 -5.52 -4.61 -24.80
C ASP A 410 -4.20 -4.28 -24.10
N LEU A 411 -3.15 -4.02 -24.88
CA LEU A 411 -1.80 -3.81 -24.35
C LEU A 411 -1.72 -2.69 -23.31
N GLN A 412 -2.42 -1.57 -23.53
CA GLN A 412 -2.43 -0.43 -22.61
C GLN A 412 -3.05 -0.81 -21.27
N SER A 413 -4.21 -1.47 -21.30
CA SER A 413 -4.93 -1.94 -20.11
C SER A 413 -4.14 -3.03 -19.36
N ALA A 414 -3.51 -3.95 -20.08
CA ALA A 414 -2.68 -5.00 -19.51
C ALA A 414 -1.45 -4.44 -18.78
N LEU A 415 -0.73 -3.50 -19.39
CA LEU A 415 0.41 -2.82 -18.75
C LEU A 415 -0.05 -2.01 -17.54
N GLY A 416 -1.16 -1.29 -17.68
CA GLY A 416 -1.72 -0.51 -16.59
C GLY A 416 -2.15 -1.38 -15.41
N ALA A 417 -2.89 -2.47 -15.64
CA ALA A 417 -3.34 -3.39 -14.60
C ALA A 417 -2.15 -4.04 -13.87
N ALA A 418 -1.13 -4.48 -14.60
CA ALA A 418 0.07 -5.04 -13.99
C ALA A 418 0.82 -4.01 -13.13
N ALA A 419 0.98 -2.77 -13.61
CA ALA A 419 1.62 -1.68 -12.87
C ALA A 419 0.82 -1.33 -11.61
N SER A 420 -0.50 -1.19 -11.74
CA SER A 420 -1.41 -0.89 -10.62
C SER A 420 -1.42 -2.00 -9.57
N GLY A 421 -1.49 -3.28 -9.99
CA GLY A 421 -1.46 -4.42 -9.08
C GLY A 421 -0.15 -4.54 -8.32
N MET A 422 0.98 -4.47 -9.03
CA MET A 422 2.32 -4.53 -8.43
C MET A 422 2.66 -3.30 -7.58
N GLY A 423 2.14 -2.11 -7.96
CA GLY A 423 2.33 -0.86 -7.25
C GLY A 423 1.35 -0.64 -6.09
N ASN A 424 0.30 -1.46 -5.98
CA ASN A 424 -0.82 -1.30 -5.04
C ASN A 424 -1.46 0.10 -5.15
N ILE A 425 -1.87 0.51 -6.37
CA ILE A 425 -2.30 1.89 -6.67
C ILE A 425 -3.83 1.99 -6.79
N GLY A 426 -4.47 0.99 -7.40
CA GLY A 426 -5.92 0.94 -7.64
C GLY A 426 -6.27 1.30 -9.07
N PRO A 427 -6.48 2.56 -9.41
CA PRO A 427 -6.73 2.95 -10.79
C PRO A 427 -5.51 2.63 -11.66
N SER A 428 -5.78 2.41 -12.94
CA SER A 428 -4.82 1.89 -13.89
C SER A 428 -4.71 2.81 -15.12
N TRP A 429 -4.22 2.28 -16.20
CA TRP A 429 -4.17 2.89 -17.52
C TRP A 429 -5.07 2.11 -18.47
N GLY A 430 -5.59 2.72 -19.52
CA GLY A 430 -6.50 2.07 -20.47
C GLY A 430 -7.91 1.83 -19.90
N SER A 431 -8.49 0.66 -20.18
CA SER A 431 -9.87 0.30 -19.81
C SER A 431 -10.14 0.25 -18.29
N TYR A 432 -9.11 0.16 -17.47
CA TYR A 432 -9.18 0.16 -16.01
C TYR A 432 -8.69 1.50 -15.42
N GLY A 433 -8.78 2.59 -16.20
CA GLY A 433 -8.29 3.93 -15.86
C GLY A 433 -9.08 4.63 -14.75
N ALA A 434 -8.92 5.95 -14.69
CA ALA A 434 -9.33 6.83 -13.58
C ALA A 434 -10.76 6.65 -13.06
N MET A 435 -11.74 6.58 -13.97
CA MET A 435 -13.19 6.51 -13.65
C MET A 435 -13.77 5.12 -13.91
N ASN A 436 -12.92 4.14 -14.21
CA ASN A 436 -13.33 2.79 -14.54
C ASN A 436 -13.05 1.82 -13.39
N ASN A 437 -13.58 0.60 -13.52
CA ASN A 437 -13.43 -0.46 -12.53
C ASN A 437 -13.03 -1.78 -13.21
N TYR A 438 -12.73 -2.80 -12.40
CA TYR A 438 -12.28 -4.12 -12.85
C TYR A 438 -13.41 -5.15 -12.99
N SER A 439 -14.69 -4.72 -13.04
CA SER A 439 -15.84 -5.63 -13.12
C SER A 439 -15.77 -6.55 -14.34
N LEU A 440 -15.42 -5.98 -15.50
CA LEU A 440 -15.35 -6.68 -16.79
C LEU A 440 -14.06 -7.52 -16.97
N MET A 441 -13.09 -7.42 -16.07
CA MET A 441 -11.85 -8.19 -16.13
C MET A 441 -12.16 -9.70 -16.10
N PRO A 442 -11.55 -10.53 -16.97
CA PRO A 442 -11.72 -11.99 -16.96
C PRO A 442 -11.38 -12.59 -15.60
N VAL A 443 -12.05 -13.69 -15.24
CA VAL A 443 -11.89 -14.33 -13.92
C VAL A 443 -10.43 -14.70 -13.64
N LEU A 444 -9.73 -15.28 -14.63
CA LEU A 444 -8.32 -15.66 -14.47
C LEU A 444 -7.43 -14.42 -14.31
N SER A 445 -7.70 -13.34 -15.05
CA SER A 445 -7.01 -12.05 -14.91
C SER A 445 -7.20 -11.49 -13.50
N LYS A 446 -8.40 -11.62 -12.89
CA LYS A 446 -8.64 -11.22 -11.49
C LYS A 446 -7.74 -11.97 -10.51
N TYR A 447 -7.54 -13.30 -10.68
CA TYR A 447 -6.62 -14.07 -9.82
C TYR A 447 -5.16 -13.64 -10.00
N ILE A 448 -4.72 -13.38 -11.24
CA ILE A 448 -3.37 -12.86 -11.51
C ILE A 448 -3.20 -11.47 -10.87
N MET A 449 -4.20 -10.61 -10.99
CA MET A 449 -4.18 -9.28 -10.39
C MET A 449 -4.11 -9.35 -8.85
N MET A 450 -4.90 -10.23 -8.21
CA MET A 450 -4.83 -10.47 -6.76
C MET A 450 -3.45 -10.96 -6.32
N PHE A 451 -2.82 -11.82 -7.11
CA PHE A 451 -1.45 -12.27 -6.85
C PHE A 451 -0.44 -11.13 -6.97
N CYS A 452 -0.57 -10.26 -7.99
CA CYS A 452 0.25 -9.06 -8.13
C CYS A 452 0.10 -8.11 -6.94
N MET A 453 -1.13 -7.88 -6.47
CA MET A 453 -1.40 -7.05 -5.29
C MET A 453 -0.69 -7.57 -4.03
N LEU A 454 -0.73 -8.89 -3.82
CA LEU A 454 -0.03 -9.54 -2.71
C LEU A 454 1.50 -9.47 -2.85
N LEU A 455 2.03 -9.70 -4.06
CA LEU A 455 3.46 -9.60 -4.35
C LEU A 455 4.00 -8.19 -4.11
N GLY A 456 3.30 -7.17 -4.61
CA GLY A 456 3.67 -5.76 -4.42
C GLY A 456 3.71 -5.40 -2.95
N ARG A 457 2.65 -5.77 -2.20
CA ARG A 457 2.50 -5.42 -0.79
C ARG A 457 3.51 -6.12 0.13
N LEU A 458 3.84 -7.38 -0.15
CA LEU A 458 4.74 -8.20 0.65
C LEU A 458 6.22 -8.07 0.25
N GLU A 459 6.55 -7.10 -0.60
CA GLU A 459 7.92 -6.86 -1.07
C GLU A 459 8.58 -8.09 -1.72
N ILE A 460 7.91 -8.74 -2.67
CA ILE A 460 8.33 -9.85 -3.54
C ILE A 460 9.16 -10.94 -2.85
N PHE A 461 10.28 -10.61 -2.20
CA PHE A 461 11.18 -11.57 -1.55
C PHE A 461 10.49 -12.43 -0.50
N ALA A 462 9.61 -11.84 0.31
CA ALA A 462 8.90 -12.58 1.36
C ALA A 462 8.03 -13.71 0.77
N VAL A 463 7.46 -13.46 -0.40
CA VAL A 463 6.65 -14.44 -1.13
C VAL A 463 7.54 -15.45 -1.86
N LEU A 464 8.56 -14.99 -2.58
CA LEU A 464 9.41 -15.86 -3.40
C LEU A 464 10.20 -16.88 -2.57
N VAL A 465 10.64 -16.52 -1.36
CA VAL A 465 11.34 -17.42 -0.44
C VAL A 465 10.51 -18.68 -0.16
N LEU A 466 9.18 -18.58 -0.08
CA LEU A 466 8.29 -19.73 0.16
C LEU A 466 8.29 -20.74 -1.00
N PHE A 467 8.62 -20.33 -2.21
CA PHE A 467 8.69 -21.21 -3.38
C PHE A 467 10.06 -21.88 -3.56
N THR A 468 11.04 -21.56 -2.70
CA THR A 468 12.37 -22.16 -2.79
C THR A 468 12.44 -23.52 -2.07
N LYS A 469 13.10 -24.51 -2.68
CA LYS A 469 13.31 -25.84 -2.06
C LYS A 469 14.04 -25.75 -0.72
N THR A 470 14.96 -24.79 -0.58
CA THR A 470 15.75 -24.54 0.64
C THR A 470 14.89 -24.06 1.80
N PHE A 471 13.77 -23.43 1.55
CA PHE A 471 12.83 -23.02 2.60
C PHE A 471 12.20 -24.23 3.30
N TRP A 472 11.80 -25.25 2.53
CA TRP A 472 11.09 -26.45 3.05
C TRP A 472 12.03 -27.55 3.51
N ARG A 473 13.29 -27.53 3.14
CA ARG A 473 14.30 -28.43 3.69
C ARG A 473 14.67 -27.99 5.11
N SER A 474 14.54 -28.90 6.08
CA SER A 474 14.91 -28.72 7.50
C SER A 474 16.41 -28.57 7.68
#